data_22dd83e0a76acdfd1d7c6060d6747216
#
_entry.id   22dd83e0a76acdfd1d7c6060d6747216
#
_cell.length_a   1.000
_cell.length_b   1.000
_cell.length_c   1.000
_cell.angle_alpha   90.00
_cell.angle_beta   90.00
_cell.angle_gamma   90.00
#
_symmetry.space_group_name_H-M   'P 1'
#
loop_
_entity.id
_entity.type
_entity.pdbx_description
1 polymer ?
#
loop_
_entity_poly.entity_id
_entity_poly.type
_entity_poly.pdbx_seq_one_letter_code
_entity_poly.pdbx_strand_id
1 'polypeptide(L)'
;MTRYLLCPLLLLACLLTGCANKLEVAIAATPAPDYYFDPQAPVLVTVNGANDAHGLNASYYLRDMVAALHGMGFKQVYTETSLPKNHPPFRMNFTLDVGSEKTSYRYTATDYGQVPSSTKTVCKQSTKKDKNLVCNSTPTTTWGPVGSSERTGYTTLSTFNIKAKDEQSRRTVFLLRASSYNEDCQDAKVEDFLVQESLNNLDFKNRVQRKYTVTLPEGHSCN
;
A
#
# COMPACT_ATOMS: atom_id res chain seq x y z
N MET A 1 -1.90 -19.77 -45.84
CA MET A 1 -1.32 -20.40 -44.61
C MET A 1 -1.11 -19.44 -43.42
N THR A 2 -1.65 -18.22 -43.42
CA THR A 2 -1.35 -17.16 -42.43
C THR A 2 -2.41 -17.00 -41.32
N ARG A 3 -3.47 -17.81 -41.30
CA ARG A 3 -4.59 -17.65 -40.35
C ARG A 3 -4.42 -18.41 -39.02
N TYR A 4 -3.45 -19.32 -38.91
CA TYR A 4 -3.26 -20.13 -37.69
C TYR A 4 -2.21 -19.58 -36.68
N LEU A 5 -1.47 -18.54 -37.07
CA LEU A 5 -0.44 -17.93 -36.21
C LEU A 5 -0.96 -16.83 -35.27
N LEU A 6 -2.17 -16.31 -35.52
CA LEU A 6 -2.76 -15.24 -34.67
C LEU A 6 -3.36 -15.77 -33.34
N CYS A 7 -3.81 -17.01 -33.30
CA CYS A 7 -4.44 -17.60 -32.12
C CYS A 7 -3.46 -17.82 -30.96
N PRO A 8 -2.24 -18.35 -31.13
CA PRO A 8 -1.29 -18.52 -30.03
C PRO A 8 -0.73 -17.19 -29.53
N LEU A 9 -0.66 -16.15 -30.38
CA LEU A 9 -0.19 -14.83 -29.98
C LEU A 9 -1.22 -14.11 -29.05
N LEU A 10 -2.51 -14.30 -29.31
CA LEU A 10 -3.59 -13.76 -28.44
C LEU A 10 -3.65 -14.47 -27.08
N LEU A 11 -3.40 -15.80 -27.05
CA LEU A 11 -3.34 -16.54 -25.79
C LEU A 11 -2.14 -16.14 -24.93
N LEU A 12 -1.00 -15.83 -25.54
CA LEU A 12 0.21 -15.36 -24.82
C LEU A 12 0.02 -13.97 -24.23
N ALA A 13 -0.75 -13.09 -24.90
CA ALA A 13 -1.07 -11.76 -24.40
C ALA A 13 -1.96 -11.78 -23.13
N CYS A 14 -2.83 -12.77 -22.99
CA CYS A 14 -3.68 -12.92 -21.81
C CYS A 14 -2.94 -13.42 -20.56
N LEU A 15 -1.76 -14.03 -20.72
CA LEU A 15 -0.94 -14.50 -19.60
C LEU A 15 -0.07 -13.40 -18.98
N LEU A 16 0.02 -12.23 -19.61
CA LEU A 16 0.82 -11.10 -19.14
C LEU A 16 0.03 -10.09 -18.30
N THR A 17 -1.27 -10.31 -18.05
CA THR A 17 -2.01 -9.52 -17.09
C THR A 17 -1.62 -9.96 -15.67
N GLY A 18 -0.42 -9.58 -15.25
CA GLY A 18 0.00 -9.70 -13.88
C GLY A 18 -1.04 -9.01 -12.97
N CYS A 19 -1.35 -9.61 -11.84
CA CYS A 19 -2.21 -8.98 -10.83
C CYS A 19 -1.60 -7.63 -10.48
N ALA A 20 -2.21 -6.55 -10.98
CA ALA A 20 -1.79 -5.21 -10.62
C ALA A 20 -2.07 -5.01 -9.13
N ASN A 21 -1.02 -4.78 -8.34
CA ASN A 21 -1.15 -4.55 -6.92
C ASN A 21 -1.88 -3.24 -6.68
N LYS A 22 -3.01 -3.33 -5.99
CA LYS A 22 -3.85 -2.18 -5.65
C LYS A 22 -3.56 -1.78 -4.21
N LEU A 23 -3.27 -0.50 -4.01
CA LEU A 23 -3.14 0.10 -2.70
C LEU A 23 -4.35 0.98 -2.39
N GLU A 24 -4.89 0.83 -1.19
CA GLU A 24 -5.85 1.77 -0.65
C GLU A 24 -5.08 2.90 0.05
N VAL A 25 -5.23 4.12 -0.44
CA VAL A 25 -4.51 5.30 0.05
C VAL A 25 -5.49 6.28 0.65
N ALA A 26 -5.16 6.78 1.83
CA ALA A 26 -5.87 7.89 2.47
C ALA A 26 -4.90 9.03 2.71
N ILE A 27 -5.24 10.24 2.24
CA ILE A 27 -4.48 11.47 2.46
C ILE A 27 -5.39 12.52 3.06
N ALA A 28 -4.94 13.12 4.15
CA ALA A 28 -5.62 14.24 4.79
C ALA A 28 -4.61 15.35 5.09
N ALA A 29 -4.83 16.54 4.53
CA ALA A 29 -4.05 17.73 4.82
C ALA A 29 -4.95 18.81 5.43
N THR A 30 -4.49 19.43 6.50
CA THR A 30 -5.25 20.42 7.26
C THR A 30 -4.33 21.60 7.57
N PRO A 31 -4.37 22.68 6.79
CA PRO A 31 -3.75 23.95 7.15
C PRO A 31 -4.58 24.67 8.21
N ALA A 32 -3.91 25.47 9.05
CA ALA A 32 -4.60 26.39 9.94
C ALA A 32 -5.27 27.50 9.12
N PRO A 33 -6.57 27.73 9.28
CA PRO A 33 -7.33 28.61 8.39
C PRO A 33 -6.92 30.09 8.49
N ASP A 34 -6.33 30.49 9.59
CA ASP A 34 -5.90 31.83 9.93
C ASP A 34 -4.39 32.06 9.76
N TYR A 35 -3.67 31.09 9.20
CA TYR A 35 -2.22 31.16 9.08
C TYR A 35 -1.79 31.45 7.64
N TYR A 36 -0.97 32.50 7.47
CA TYR A 36 -0.34 32.82 6.20
C TYR A 36 1.04 32.17 6.11
N PHE A 37 1.21 31.31 5.14
CA PHE A 37 2.49 30.67 4.81
C PHE A 37 3.30 31.62 3.92
N ASP A 38 4.24 32.36 4.54
CA ASP A 38 5.09 33.30 3.82
C ASP A 38 6.22 32.55 3.08
N PRO A 39 6.26 32.59 1.74
CA PRO A 39 7.30 31.92 0.96
C PRO A 39 8.70 32.51 1.14
N GLN A 40 8.82 33.71 1.68
CA GLN A 40 10.11 34.37 1.92
C GLN A 40 10.67 34.04 3.33
N ALA A 41 9.84 33.50 4.20
CA ALA A 41 10.25 33.16 5.56
C ALA A 41 11.21 31.98 5.58
N PRO A 42 12.24 32.00 6.45
CA PRO A 42 13.16 30.87 6.60
C PRO A 42 12.46 29.68 7.27
N VAL A 43 12.66 28.52 6.67
CA VAL A 43 12.01 27.25 7.04
C VAL A 43 13.08 26.22 7.34
N LEU A 44 12.91 25.48 8.43
CA LEU A 44 13.68 24.30 8.75
C LEU A 44 12.87 23.04 8.43
N VAL A 45 13.50 22.03 7.85
CA VAL A 45 12.93 20.70 7.64
C VAL A 45 13.72 19.70 8.49
N THR A 46 13.02 19.00 9.35
CA THR A 46 13.59 18.01 10.28
C THR A 46 12.87 16.67 10.15
N VAL A 47 13.39 15.64 10.78
CA VAL A 47 12.74 14.34 10.91
C VAL A 47 12.36 14.09 12.37
N ASN A 48 11.27 13.35 12.58
CA ASN A 48 10.91 12.87 13.90
C ASN A 48 11.77 11.65 14.24
N GLY A 49 12.25 11.57 15.50
CA GLY A 49 13.05 10.42 15.93
C GLY A 49 14.39 10.26 15.20
N ALA A 50 15.12 11.34 14.93
CA ALA A 50 16.37 11.33 14.13
C ALA A 50 17.40 10.27 14.54
N ASN A 51 17.31 9.73 15.76
CA ASN A 51 18.22 8.73 16.30
C ASN A 51 17.63 7.30 16.32
N ASP A 52 16.48 7.08 15.75
CA ASP A 52 15.85 5.76 15.64
C ASP A 52 15.66 5.33 14.17
N ALA A 53 15.18 4.11 13.97
CA ALA A 53 14.98 3.55 12.63
C ALA A 53 13.95 4.35 11.81
N HIS A 54 12.90 4.89 12.44
CA HIS A 54 11.88 5.69 11.76
C HIS A 54 12.44 7.03 11.28
N GLY A 55 13.23 7.71 12.12
CA GLY A 55 13.90 8.95 11.74
C GLY A 55 14.94 8.73 10.65
N LEU A 56 15.65 7.60 10.67
CA LEU A 56 16.58 7.25 9.60
C LEU A 56 15.84 7.08 8.26
N ASN A 57 14.72 6.35 8.25
CA ASN A 57 13.88 6.21 7.04
C ASN A 57 13.34 7.57 6.57
N ALA A 58 12.80 8.38 7.47
CA ALA A 58 12.31 9.71 7.13
C ALA A 58 13.39 10.62 6.54
N SER A 59 14.66 10.44 6.93
CA SER A 59 15.78 11.25 6.44
C SER A 59 16.04 11.09 4.94
N TYR A 60 15.71 9.95 4.33
CA TYR A 60 15.81 9.75 2.88
C TYR A 60 14.93 10.72 2.10
N TYR A 61 13.80 11.16 2.68
CA TYR A 61 12.81 12.02 2.03
C TYR A 61 13.01 13.51 2.29
N LEU A 62 14.03 13.91 3.08
CA LEU A 62 14.32 15.32 3.35
C LEU A 62 14.54 16.11 2.07
N ARG A 63 15.29 15.54 1.12
CA ARG A 63 15.57 16.19 -0.17
C ARG A 63 14.31 16.44 -0.98
N ASP A 64 13.41 15.46 -1.00
CA ASP A 64 12.17 15.54 -1.77
C ASP A 64 11.21 16.57 -1.14
N MET A 65 11.15 16.62 0.20
CA MET A 65 10.41 17.66 0.91
C MET A 65 10.97 19.06 0.63
N VAL A 66 12.29 19.24 0.66
CA VAL A 66 12.94 20.52 0.32
C VAL A 66 12.60 20.92 -1.11
N ALA A 67 12.66 19.99 -2.06
CA ALA A 67 12.31 20.23 -3.46
C ALA A 67 10.82 20.62 -3.61
N ALA A 68 9.92 19.93 -2.91
CA ALA A 68 8.50 20.26 -2.91
C ALA A 68 8.22 21.66 -2.38
N LEU A 69 8.85 22.05 -1.25
CA LEU A 69 8.71 23.40 -0.69
C LEU A 69 9.26 24.48 -1.64
N HIS A 70 10.40 24.23 -2.30
CA HIS A 70 10.90 25.13 -3.34
C HIS A 70 9.95 25.25 -4.51
N GLY A 71 9.35 24.14 -4.95
CA GLY A 71 8.32 24.13 -5.99
C GLY A 71 7.07 24.94 -5.62
N MET A 72 6.74 25.01 -4.34
CA MET A 72 5.67 25.84 -3.78
C MET A 72 6.06 27.32 -3.57
N GLY A 73 7.32 27.68 -3.88
CA GLY A 73 7.81 29.04 -3.86
C GLY A 73 8.61 29.44 -2.61
N PHE A 74 8.80 28.55 -1.63
CA PHE A 74 9.64 28.85 -0.48
C PHE A 74 11.10 29.05 -0.92
N LYS A 75 11.70 30.17 -0.52
CA LYS A 75 13.05 30.57 -0.96
C LYS A 75 14.16 30.10 -0.01
N GLN A 76 13.87 30.04 1.26
CA GLN A 76 14.85 29.79 2.32
C GLN A 76 14.46 28.49 3.07
N VAL A 77 14.79 27.35 2.47
CA VAL A 77 14.51 26.03 3.04
C VAL A 77 15.82 25.36 3.42
N TYR A 78 15.93 24.97 4.67
CA TYR A 78 17.13 24.38 5.25
C TYR A 78 16.81 23.02 5.89
N THR A 79 17.79 22.16 5.91
CA THR A 79 17.84 20.96 6.75
C THR A 79 18.94 21.14 7.80
N GLU A 80 18.96 20.31 8.84
CA GLU A 80 20.03 20.36 9.85
C GLU A 80 21.44 20.25 9.24
N THR A 81 21.57 19.50 8.13
CA THR A 81 22.85 19.30 7.45
C THR A 81 23.21 20.44 6.50
N SER A 82 22.26 21.25 6.06
CA SER A 82 22.45 22.36 5.10
C SER A 82 22.45 23.74 5.75
N LEU A 83 22.46 23.80 7.09
CA LEU A 83 22.39 25.07 7.83
C LEU A 83 23.66 25.90 7.63
N PRO A 84 23.57 27.14 7.13
CA PRO A 84 24.68 28.08 7.14
C PRO A 84 24.98 28.53 8.58
N LYS A 85 26.23 28.86 8.87
CA LYS A 85 26.67 29.27 10.24
C LYS A 85 25.87 30.46 10.78
N ASN A 86 25.43 31.37 9.91
CA ASN A 86 24.70 32.60 10.26
C ASN A 86 23.31 32.59 9.61
N HIS A 87 22.50 31.54 9.87
CA HIS A 87 21.13 31.52 9.39
C HIS A 87 20.23 32.45 10.20
N PRO A 88 19.19 33.03 9.57
CA PRO A 88 18.17 33.77 10.32
C PRO A 88 17.33 32.83 11.19
N PRO A 89 16.68 33.35 12.24
CA PRO A 89 15.76 32.52 13.04
C PRO A 89 14.65 31.95 12.14
N PHE A 90 14.36 30.66 12.29
CA PHE A 90 13.32 30.01 11.53
C PHE A 90 11.95 30.50 11.92
N ARG A 91 11.12 30.75 10.92
CA ARG A 91 9.71 31.04 11.10
C ARG A 91 8.88 29.78 11.27
N MET A 92 9.23 28.73 10.54
CA MET A 92 8.53 27.45 10.57
C MET A 92 9.50 26.28 10.64
N ASN A 93 9.06 25.21 11.30
CA ASN A 93 9.71 23.92 11.28
C ASN A 93 8.75 22.88 10.73
N PHE A 94 9.14 22.23 9.63
CA PHE A 94 8.45 21.07 9.09
C PHE A 94 9.12 19.82 9.60
N THR A 95 8.37 18.98 10.29
CA THR A 95 8.85 17.69 10.78
C THR A 95 8.22 16.57 9.97
N LEU A 96 9.06 15.70 9.40
CA LEU A 96 8.66 14.51 8.69
C LEU A 96 8.67 13.30 9.63
N ASP A 97 7.71 12.41 9.42
CA ASP A 97 7.61 11.15 10.15
C ASP A 97 7.14 10.06 9.17
N VAL A 98 7.89 8.96 9.10
CA VAL A 98 7.61 7.80 8.25
C VAL A 98 7.55 6.59 9.16
N GLY A 99 6.50 5.81 9.04
CA GLY A 99 6.31 4.63 9.87
C GLY A 99 5.64 3.50 9.13
N SER A 100 5.97 2.29 9.58
CA SER A 100 5.35 1.06 9.10
C SER A 100 5.05 0.19 10.30
N GLU A 101 3.80 -0.24 10.44
CA GLU A 101 3.34 -1.08 11.53
C GLU A 101 2.65 -2.33 10.99
N LYS A 102 3.15 -3.50 11.38
CA LYS A 102 2.58 -4.78 11.00
C LYS A 102 1.54 -5.22 12.02
N THR A 103 0.30 -5.36 11.55
CA THR A 103 -0.83 -5.86 12.32
C THR A 103 -1.28 -7.23 11.83
N SER A 104 -1.79 -8.07 12.72
CA SER A 104 -2.40 -9.34 12.36
C SER A 104 -3.92 -9.26 12.50
N TYR A 105 -4.63 -9.94 11.61
CA TYR A 105 -6.08 -10.11 11.70
C TYR A 105 -6.45 -11.58 11.52
N ARG A 106 -7.57 -11.99 12.12
CA ARG A 106 -8.12 -13.32 11.96
C ARG A 106 -9.22 -13.32 10.93
N TYR A 107 -9.23 -14.32 10.08
CA TYR A 107 -10.30 -14.54 9.13
C TYR A 107 -10.64 -16.02 9.01
N THR A 108 -11.87 -16.32 8.62
CA THR A 108 -12.31 -17.68 8.37
C THR A 108 -12.13 -17.98 6.89
N ALA A 109 -11.28 -18.96 6.59
CA ALA A 109 -11.07 -19.47 5.23
C ALA A 109 -11.91 -20.72 5.02
N THR A 110 -12.50 -20.85 3.83
CA THR A 110 -13.15 -22.09 3.42
C THR A 110 -12.07 -23.09 3.00
N ASP A 111 -12.06 -24.26 3.66
CA ASP A 111 -11.17 -25.35 3.30
C ASP A 111 -11.81 -26.19 2.19
N TYR A 112 -11.02 -26.52 1.18
CA TYR A 112 -11.44 -27.34 0.05
C TYR A 112 -10.77 -28.69 0.09
N GLY A 113 -11.51 -29.73 -0.26
CA GLY A 113 -11.02 -31.10 -0.27
C GLY A 113 -11.90 -31.99 -1.12
N GLN A 114 -11.62 -33.29 -1.06
CA GLN A 114 -12.41 -34.28 -1.75
C GLN A 114 -13.70 -34.56 -0.97
N VAL A 115 -14.84 -34.30 -1.58
CA VAL A 115 -16.17 -34.62 -1.03
C VAL A 115 -16.82 -35.72 -1.86
N PRO A 116 -17.55 -36.64 -1.25
CA PRO A 116 -18.31 -37.64 -1.99
C PRO A 116 -19.34 -36.97 -2.90
N SER A 117 -19.26 -37.22 -4.21
CA SER A 117 -20.18 -36.61 -5.17
C SER A 117 -21.28 -37.58 -5.63
N SER A 118 -20.92 -38.82 -5.81
CA SER A 118 -21.85 -39.88 -6.23
C SER A 118 -21.23 -41.27 -5.99
N THR A 119 -22.07 -42.27 -6.04
CA THR A 119 -21.62 -43.66 -6.04
C THR A 119 -21.95 -44.28 -7.40
N LYS A 120 -20.94 -44.60 -8.18
CA LYS A 120 -21.14 -45.32 -9.43
C LYS A 120 -21.28 -46.83 -9.12
N THR A 121 -22.50 -47.33 -9.24
CA THR A 121 -22.76 -48.78 -9.10
C THR A 121 -22.79 -49.40 -10.50
N VAL A 122 -21.91 -50.38 -10.73
CA VAL A 122 -21.87 -51.16 -11.95
C VAL A 122 -22.23 -52.58 -11.60
N CYS A 123 -23.36 -53.04 -12.09
CA CYS A 123 -23.83 -54.43 -11.90
C CYS A 123 -23.48 -55.26 -13.15
N LYS A 124 -22.84 -56.40 -12.97
CA LYS A 124 -22.53 -57.37 -14.03
C LYS A 124 -23.17 -58.71 -13.70
N GLN A 125 -23.75 -59.36 -14.66
CA GLN A 125 -24.27 -60.70 -14.52
C GLN A 125 -23.10 -61.69 -14.52
N SER A 126 -22.98 -62.54 -13.48
CA SER A 126 -21.82 -63.37 -13.25
C SER A 126 -21.57 -64.41 -14.32
N THR A 127 -22.60 -65.06 -14.86
CA THR A 127 -22.53 -65.98 -15.99
C THR A 127 -23.91 -66.13 -16.66
N LYS A 128 -23.97 -66.66 -17.88
CA LYS A 128 -25.24 -66.92 -18.61
C LYS A 128 -26.14 -67.95 -17.89
N LYS A 129 -25.59 -68.79 -16.96
CA LYS A 129 -26.34 -69.82 -16.22
C LYS A 129 -26.78 -69.35 -14.82
N ASP A 130 -26.04 -68.43 -14.18
CA ASP A 130 -26.38 -67.89 -12.89
C ASP A 130 -26.99 -66.50 -13.07
N LYS A 131 -28.24 -66.35 -12.68
CA LYS A 131 -28.97 -65.04 -12.73
C LYS A 131 -28.52 -64.07 -11.61
N ASN A 132 -27.42 -64.37 -10.91
CA ASN A 132 -26.92 -63.51 -9.84
C ASN A 132 -26.27 -62.25 -10.40
N LEU A 133 -26.76 -61.09 -10.04
CA LEU A 133 -26.17 -59.80 -10.32
C LEU A 133 -25.14 -59.46 -9.24
N VAL A 134 -23.90 -59.29 -9.66
CA VAL A 134 -22.82 -58.80 -8.80
C VAL A 134 -22.67 -57.28 -9.07
N CYS A 135 -23.01 -56.46 -8.07
CA CYS A 135 -22.91 -55.01 -8.17
C CYS A 135 -21.68 -54.53 -7.39
N ASN A 136 -20.80 -53.83 -8.09
CA ASN A 136 -19.66 -53.16 -7.48
C ASN A 136 -19.96 -51.66 -7.43
N SER A 137 -19.92 -51.08 -6.25
CA SER A 137 -20.10 -49.68 -6.01
C SER A 137 -18.75 -48.99 -5.81
N THR A 138 -18.44 -48.04 -6.66
CA THR A 138 -17.20 -47.24 -6.55
C THR A 138 -17.60 -45.80 -6.19
N PRO A 139 -17.19 -45.30 -5.03
CA PRO A 139 -17.44 -43.90 -4.71
C PRO A 139 -16.64 -42.99 -5.65
N THR A 140 -17.29 -41.97 -6.14
CA THR A 140 -16.63 -40.88 -6.90
C THR A 140 -16.56 -39.67 -6.00
N THR A 141 -15.44 -38.98 -6.01
CA THR A 141 -15.25 -37.75 -5.26
C THR A 141 -15.09 -36.57 -6.20
N THR A 142 -15.50 -35.43 -5.76
CA THR A 142 -15.25 -34.14 -6.44
C THR A 142 -14.59 -33.18 -5.48
N TRP A 143 -13.93 -32.16 -6.01
CA TRP A 143 -13.29 -31.12 -5.20
C TRP A 143 -14.38 -30.12 -4.77
N GLY A 144 -14.50 -29.89 -3.47
CA GLY A 144 -15.53 -29.02 -2.91
C GLY A 144 -15.20 -28.56 -1.49
N PRO A 145 -16.01 -27.70 -0.90
CA PRO A 145 -15.81 -27.24 0.48
C PRO A 145 -15.95 -28.42 1.46
N VAL A 146 -14.97 -28.60 2.33
CA VAL A 146 -14.97 -29.65 3.36
C VAL A 146 -15.09 -29.10 4.78
N GLY A 147 -14.97 -27.78 4.94
CA GLY A 147 -15.06 -27.12 6.23
C GLY A 147 -14.62 -25.68 6.15
N SER A 148 -14.36 -25.10 7.31
CA SER A 148 -13.73 -23.79 7.44
C SER A 148 -12.73 -23.81 8.59
N SER A 149 -11.63 -23.09 8.42
CA SER A 149 -10.60 -22.93 9.46
C SER A 149 -10.34 -21.45 9.72
N GLU A 150 -10.04 -21.12 10.98
CA GLU A 150 -9.53 -19.81 11.32
C GLU A 150 -8.07 -19.69 10.86
N ARG A 151 -7.75 -18.61 10.16
CA ARG A 151 -6.41 -18.28 9.72
C ARG A 151 -6.02 -16.90 10.19
N THR A 152 -4.73 -16.66 10.34
CA THR A 152 -4.17 -15.36 10.65
C THR A 152 -3.58 -14.79 9.37
N GLY A 153 -4.10 -13.62 8.97
CA GLY A 153 -3.51 -12.77 7.95
C GLY A 153 -2.68 -11.66 8.59
N TYR A 154 -1.82 -11.05 7.81
CA TYR A 154 -1.03 -9.91 8.23
C TYR A 154 -1.27 -8.77 7.24
N THR A 155 -1.35 -7.56 7.77
CA THR A 155 -1.39 -6.33 6.97
C THR A 155 -0.39 -5.35 7.52
N THR A 156 0.26 -4.60 6.66
CA THR A 156 1.15 -3.51 7.05
C THR A 156 0.43 -2.20 6.84
N LEU A 157 0.39 -1.37 7.88
CA LEU A 157 -0.03 0.02 7.81
C LEU A 157 1.21 0.88 7.62
N SER A 158 1.40 1.40 6.42
CA SER A 158 2.44 2.40 6.13
C SER A 158 1.86 3.79 6.32
N THR A 159 2.62 4.68 6.94
CA THR A 159 2.22 6.06 7.24
C THR A 159 3.30 7.04 6.85
N PHE A 160 2.87 8.21 6.36
CA PHE A 160 3.71 9.36 6.15
C PHE A 160 3.02 10.60 6.70
N ASN A 161 3.71 11.34 7.57
CA ASN A 161 3.16 12.51 8.22
C ASN A 161 4.08 13.72 8.01
N ILE A 162 3.48 14.88 7.78
CA ILE A 162 4.16 16.18 7.78
C ILE A 162 3.47 17.07 8.79
N LYS A 163 4.24 17.61 9.72
CA LYS A 163 3.77 18.57 10.70
C LYS A 163 4.56 19.87 10.57
N ALA A 164 3.88 20.98 10.25
CA ALA A 164 4.50 22.29 10.31
C ALA A 164 4.12 23.01 11.62
N LYS A 165 5.12 23.54 12.28
CA LYS A 165 4.99 24.32 13.51
C LYS A 165 5.54 25.73 13.26
N ASP A 166 4.77 26.72 13.63
CA ASP A 166 5.25 28.10 13.69
C ASP A 166 6.13 28.27 14.93
N GLU A 167 7.38 28.70 14.74
CA GLU A 167 8.35 28.77 15.84
C GLU A 167 8.13 29.96 16.77
N GLN A 168 7.46 30.99 16.30
CA GLN A 168 7.14 32.17 17.12
C GLN A 168 5.94 31.91 18.03
N SER A 169 4.84 31.39 17.49
CA SER A 169 3.61 31.13 18.26
C SER A 169 3.61 29.72 18.90
N ARG A 170 4.54 28.87 18.52
CA ARG A 170 4.62 27.46 18.93
C ARG A 170 3.41 26.60 18.54
N ARG A 171 2.54 27.13 17.67
CA ARG A 171 1.35 26.44 17.17
C ARG A 171 1.66 25.50 16.01
N THR A 172 0.98 24.37 15.95
CA THR A 172 0.92 23.58 14.72
C THR A 172 0.04 24.32 13.70
N VAL A 173 0.60 24.64 12.55
CA VAL A 173 -0.07 25.43 11.50
C VAL A 173 -0.43 24.60 10.26
N PHE A 174 0.15 23.39 10.17
CA PHE A 174 -0.17 22.45 9.11
C PHE A 174 0.02 21.02 9.59
N LEU A 175 -0.86 20.15 9.16
CA LEU A 175 -0.74 18.71 9.38
C LEU A 175 -1.18 17.97 8.13
N LEU A 176 -0.28 17.15 7.56
CA LEU A 176 -0.62 16.18 6.53
C LEU A 176 -0.43 14.78 7.13
N ARG A 177 -1.37 13.91 6.86
CA ARG A 177 -1.30 12.48 7.18
C ARG A 177 -1.65 11.68 5.93
N ALA A 178 -0.79 10.78 5.56
CA ALA A 178 -1.04 9.79 4.53
C ALA A 178 -0.88 8.39 5.11
N SER A 179 -1.71 7.47 4.67
CA SER A 179 -1.63 6.07 5.10
C SER A 179 -2.05 5.13 3.99
N SER A 180 -1.50 3.93 4.01
CA SER A 180 -1.89 2.84 3.14
C SER A 180 -1.84 1.52 3.90
N TYR A 181 -2.83 0.66 3.63
CA TYR A 181 -2.83 -0.73 4.07
C TYR A 181 -2.41 -1.62 2.92
N ASN A 182 -1.48 -2.52 3.18
CA ASN A 182 -1.05 -3.51 2.21
C ASN A 182 -0.80 -4.87 2.89
N GLU A 183 -0.98 -5.96 2.13
CA GLU A 183 -0.76 -7.33 2.64
C GLU A 183 0.55 -7.91 2.12
N ASP A 184 0.97 -7.55 0.92
CA ASP A 184 2.02 -8.24 0.17
C ASP A 184 3.13 -7.33 -0.38
N CYS A 185 3.08 -6.01 -0.13
CA CYS A 185 4.07 -5.07 -0.64
C CYS A 185 5.28 -4.92 0.29
N GLN A 186 6.44 -4.67 -0.30
CA GLN A 186 7.61 -4.22 0.46
C GLN A 186 7.35 -2.82 1.03
N ASP A 187 7.58 -2.66 2.33
CA ASP A 187 7.28 -1.43 3.06
C ASP A 187 7.93 -0.20 2.41
N ALA A 188 9.21 -0.29 2.01
CA ALA A 188 9.94 0.82 1.37
C ALA A 188 9.27 1.32 0.08
N LYS A 189 8.73 0.42 -0.76
CA LYS A 189 8.05 0.83 -2.00
C LYS A 189 6.73 1.54 -1.73
N VAL A 190 6.01 1.12 -0.70
CA VAL A 190 4.77 1.76 -0.27
C VAL A 190 5.06 3.12 0.36
N GLU A 191 6.11 3.22 1.16
CA GLU A 191 6.58 4.47 1.75
C GLU A 191 6.97 5.47 0.67
N ASP A 192 7.80 5.08 -0.30
CA ASP A 192 8.20 5.92 -1.45
C ASP A 192 6.96 6.45 -2.19
N PHE A 193 6.00 5.58 -2.47
CA PHE A 193 4.77 5.97 -3.13
C PHE A 193 3.95 6.94 -2.29
N LEU A 194 3.76 6.67 -0.98
CA LEU A 194 3.03 7.54 -0.08
C LEU A 194 3.67 8.93 0.04
N VAL A 195 5.00 8.99 0.10
CA VAL A 195 5.73 10.27 0.16
C VAL A 195 5.50 11.06 -1.11
N GLN A 196 5.74 10.46 -2.28
CA GLN A 196 5.55 11.15 -3.57
C GLN A 196 4.12 11.65 -3.74
N GLU A 197 3.14 10.80 -3.45
CA GLU A 197 1.73 11.15 -3.57
C GLU A 197 1.34 12.25 -2.58
N SER A 198 1.88 12.21 -1.37
CA SER A 198 1.65 13.24 -0.36
C SER A 198 2.24 14.59 -0.73
N LEU A 199 3.47 14.59 -1.24
CA LEU A 199 4.15 15.82 -1.66
C LEU A 199 3.48 16.46 -2.86
N ASN A 200 2.94 15.66 -3.80
CA ASN A 200 2.15 16.13 -4.94
C ASN A 200 0.80 16.72 -4.51
N ASN A 201 0.29 16.37 -3.34
CA ASN A 201 -0.97 16.85 -2.79
C ASN A 201 -0.78 17.88 -1.66
N LEU A 202 0.41 18.44 -1.47
CA LEU A 202 0.64 19.53 -0.52
C LEU A 202 -0.18 20.76 -0.92
N ASP A 203 -1.05 21.21 -0.02
CA ASP A 203 -1.83 22.43 -0.17
C ASP A 203 -1.90 23.16 1.18
N PHE A 204 -1.22 24.30 1.27
CA PHE A 204 -1.21 25.13 2.48
C PHE A 204 -2.40 26.10 2.58
N LYS A 205 -3.27 26.11 1.56
CA LYS A 205 -4.43 27.02 1.52
C LYS A 205 -5.74 26.30 1.80
N ASN A 206 -5.86 25.07 1.30
CA ASN A 206 -7.10 24.35 1.33
C ASN A 206 -6.94 23.05 2.13
N ARG A 207 -8.03 22.67 2.81
CA ARG A 207 -8.11 21.33 3.42
C ARG A 207 -8.26 20.29 2.32
N VAL A 208 -7.42 19.27 2.38
CA VAL A 208 -7.48 18.11 1.47
C VAL A 208 -7.93 16.90 2.29
N GLN A 209 -8.86 16.12 1.74
CA GLN A 209 -9.24 14.82 2.27
C GLN A 209 -9.58 13.91 1.09
N ARG A 210 -8.77 12.89 0.87
CA ARG A 210 -8.93 11.94 -0.23
C ARG A 210 -8.76 10.53 0.27
N LYS A 211 -9.60 9.63 -0.23
CA LYS A 211 -9.45 8.19 -0.07
C LYS A 211 -9.72 7.55 -1.42
N TYR A 212 -8.79 6.76 -1.91
CA TYR A 212 -8.88 6.16 -3.24
C TYR A 212 -8.02 4.89 -3.31
N THR A 213 -8.30 4.08 -4.31
CA THR A 213 -7.49 2.91 -4.64
C THR A 213 -6.65 3.24 -5.86
N VAL A 214 -5.37 2.96 -5.79
CA VAL A 214 -4.43 3.18 -6.89
C VAL A 214 -3.79 1.86 -7.28
N THR A 215 -3.51 1.73 -8.58
CA THR A 215 -2.62 0.69 -9.10
C THR A 215 -1.20 1.24 -9.04
N LEU A 216 -0.31 0.53 -8.36
CA LEU A 216 1.09 0.97 -8.28
C LEU A 216 1.70 1.06 -9.68
N PRO A 217 2.46 2.15 -9.98
CA PRO A 217 3.19 2.27 -11.23
C PRO A 217 4.21 1.15 -11.42
N GLU A 218 4.63 0.90 -12.66
CA GLU A 218 5.77 0.04 -12.95
C GLU A 218 7.00 0.51 -12.16
N GLY A 219 7.69 -0.40 -11.49
CA GLY A 219 8.80 -0.08 -10.58
C GLY A 219 8.40 0.02 -9.11
N HIS A 220 7.13 0.22 -8.79
CA HIS A 220 6.57 0.13 -7.45
C HIS A 220 5.74 -1.17 -7.27
N SER A 221 5.87 -2.13 -8.19
CA SER A 221 5.22 -3.43 -8.05
C SER A 221 5.66 -4.11 -6.75
N CYS A 222 4.74 -4.72 -6.06
CA CYS A 222 4.96 -5.39 -4.78
C CYS A 222 5.76 -6.71 -4.90
N ASN A 223 6.17 -7.11 -6.11
CA ASN A 223 6.95 -8.32 -6.42
C ASN A 223 8.41 -7.99 -6.68
#